data_73d835e026f0c7d977b399c9f632e5c4
#
_entry.id   73d835e026f0c7d977b399c9f632e5c4
#
_cell.length_a   1.000
_cell.length_b   1.000
_cell.length_c   1.000
_cell.angle_alpha   90.00
_cell.angle_beta   90.00
_cell.angle_gamma   90.00
#
_symmetry.space_group_name_H-M   'P 1'
#
loop_
_entity.id
_entity.type
_entity.pdbx_description
1 polymer ?
#
loop_
_entity_poly.entity_id
_entity_poly.type
_entity_poly.pdbx_seq_one_letter_code
_entity_poly.pdbx_strand_id
1 'polypeptide(L)'
;MTDVATVLDDVRARGDLAVREWALRLDGVEPERAEPSDGLPEDAVLALAESVRVWHEAQRPADVRLEVRPGVELERRWAPLASVGIYVPRRLVSTLVMCAVPALAAGVERIVVATPPEGAGLVAAAARLLGIEEVWALGGPPAIAAFAYGTESIQRVDKICGPGGSYVNEEIGRAHV
;
A
#
# COMPACT_ATOMS: atom_id res chain seq x y z
N MET A 1 -3.67 20.49 -15.97
CA MET A 1 -2.94 19.40 -15.29
C MET A 1 -2.99 19.74 -13.83
N THR A 2 -3.56 18.87 -12.99
CA THR A 2 -3.68 19.14 -11.55
C THR A 2 -2.28 19.07 -10.95
N ASP A 3 -1.87 20.10 -10.22
CA ASP A 3 -0.60 20.08 -9.49
C ASP A 3 -0.73 19.12 -8.31
N VAL A 4 0.13 18.12 -8.28
CA VAL A 4 0.16 17.08 -7.22
C VAL A 4 0.38 17.71 -5.85
N ALA A 5 1.24 18.72 -5.74
CA ALA A 5 1.50 19.41 -4.49
C ALA A 5 0.22 20.02 -3.90
N THR A 6 -0.62 20.60 -4.74
CA THR A 6 -1.91 21.17 -4.33
C THR A 6 -2.82 20.09 -3.72
N VAL A 7 -2.85 18.87 -4.29
CA VAL A 7 -3.66 17.77 -3.76
C VAL A 7 -3.13 17.31 -2.39
N LEU A 8 -1.81 17.16 -2.28
CA LEU A 8 -1.16 16.72 -1.02
C LEU A 8 -1.42 17.72 0.11
N ASP A 9 -1.21 19.00 -0.14
CA ASP A 9 -1.42 20.06 0.85
C ASP A 9 -2.89 20.16 1.27
N ASP A 10 -3.81 20.00 0.32
CA ASP A 10 -5.23 20.05 0.57
C ASP A 10 -5.71 18.87 1.42
N VAL A 11 -5.30 17.64 1.09
CA VAL A 11 -5.62 16.44 1.90
C VAL A 11 -5.02 16.56 3.30
N ARG A 12 -3.79 17.06 3.42
CA ARG A 12 -3.16 17.30 4.71
C ARG A 12 -3.95 18.28 5.58
N ALA A 13 -4.55 19.30 4.96
CA ALA A 13 -5.27 20.36 5.67
C ALA A 13 -6.73 19.99 6.01
N ARG A 14 -7.42 19.24 5.13
CA ARG A 14 -8.87 19.03 5.20
C ARG A 14 -9.28 17.55 5.32
N GLY A 15 -8.34 16.60 5.36
CA GLY A 15 -8.63 15.18 5.55
C GLY A 15 -9.59 14.59 4.52
N ASP A 16 -10.58 13.83 5.01
CA ASP A 16 -11.57 13.13 4.17
C ASP A 16 -12.36 14.06 3.23
N LEU A 17 -12.61 15.31 3.64
CA LEU A 17 -13.31 16.26 2.79
C LEU A 17 -12.54 16.53 1.49
N ALA A 18 -11.23 16.75 1.59
CA ALA A 18 -10.38 16.94 0.42
C ALA A 18 -10.29 15.65 -0.41
N VAL A 19 -10.09 14.49 0.23
CA VAL A 19 -10.04 13.19 -0.47
C VAL A 19 -11.30 12.98 -1.31
N ARG A 20 -12.47 13.24 -0.74
CA ARG A 20 -13.76 13.12 -1.43
C ARG A 20 -13.89 14.05 -2.62
N GLU A 21 -13.57 15.35 -2.44
CA GLU A 21 -13.65 16.33 -3.51
C GLU A 21 -12.70 16.01 -4.67
N TRP A 22 -11.47 15.60 -4.36
CA TRP A 22 -10.50 15.21 -5.37
C TRP A 22 -10.86 13.90 -6.07
N ALA A 23 -11.39 12.89 -5.36
CA ALA A 23 -11.89 11.65 -5.97
C ALA A 23 -13.03 11.92 -6.95
N LEU A 24 -14.02 12.72 -6.56
CA LEU A 24 -15.09 13.15 -7.47
C LEU A 24 -14.57 13.87 -8.71
N ARG A 25 -13.56 14.72 -8.57
CA ARG A 25 -12.97 15.48 -9.66
C ARG A 25 -12.13 14.64 -10.60
N LEU A 26 -11.39 13.64 -10.08
CA LEU A 26 -10.42 12.84 -10.85
C LEU A 26 -11.01 11.53 -11.36
N ASP A 27 -11.79 10.84 -10.52
CA ASP A 27 -12.37 9.54 -10.80
C ASP A 27 -13.88 9.58 -11.05
N GLY A 28 -14.55 10.71 -10.73
CA GLY A 28 -15.99 10.90 -10.96
C GLY A 28 -16.89 10.19 -9.95
N VAL A 29 -16.31 9.58 -8.90
CA VAL A 29 -17.02 8.86 -7.85
C VAL A 29 -16.45 9.20 -6.47
N GLU A 30 -17.23 8.98 -5.43
CA GLU A 30 -16.76 9.12 -4.06
C GLU A 30 -15.85 7.94 -3.68
N PRO A 31 -14.86 8.17 -2.79
CA PRO A 31 -14.04 7.08 -2.28
C PRO A 31 -14.88 6.18 -1.38
N GLU A 32 -14.76 4.88 -1.59
CA GLU A 32 -15.47 3.87 -0.79
C GLU A 32 -14.60 2.62 -0.56
N ARG A 33 -15.03 1.78 0.37
CA ARG A 33 -14.45 0.45 0.53
C ARG A 33 -14.82 -0.39 -0.66
N ALA A 34 -13.82 -0.98 -1.32
CA ALA A 34 -14.05 -1.81 -2.50
C ALA A 34 -14.55 -3.19 -2.09
N GLU A 35 -15.70 -3.58 -2.63
CA GLU A 35 -16.24 -4.92 -2.46
C GLU A 35 -15.67 -5.87 -3.51
N PRO A 36 -15.36 -7.13 -3.13
CA PRO A 36 -14.89 -8.15 -4.08
C PRO A 36 -15.88 -8.42 -5.20
N SER A 37 -15.37 -8.55 -6.43
CA SER A 37 -16.14 -8.93 -7.60
C SER A 37 -15.71 -10.28 -8.15
N ASP A 38 -16.58 -10.91 -8.93
CA ASP A 38 -16.31 -12.16 -9.63
C ASP A 38 -15.32 -11.99 -10.79
N GLY A 39 -14.82 -13.13 -11.30
CA GLY A 39 -13.98 -13.18 -12.50
C GLY A 39 -12.47 -13.13 -12.23
N LEU A 40 -12.05 -13.23 -10.97
CA LEU A 40 -10.64 -13.37 -10.61
C LEU A 40 -10.16 -14.82 -10.90
N PRO A 41 -9.02 -15.02 -11.58
CA PRO A 41 -8.41 -16.34 -11.74
C PRO A 41 -7.67 -16.73 -10.44
N GLU A 42 -8.42 -17.17 -9.43
CA GLU A 42 -7.92 -17.41 -8.07
C GLU A 42 -6.71 -18.33 -8.01
N ASP A 43 -6.75 -19.47 -8.73
CA ASP A 43 -5.64 -20.43 -8.75
C ASP A 43 -4.34 -19.79 -9.27
N ALA A 44 -4.43 -18.95 -10.30
CA ALA A 44 -3.27 -18.26 -10.85
C ALA A 44 -2.73 -17.20 -9.86
N VAL A 45 -3.62 -16.49 -9.17
CA VAL A 45 -3.23 -15.51 -8.14
C VAL A 45 -2.54 -16.20 -6.97
N LEU A 46 -3.09 -17.31 -6.48
CA LEU A 46 -2.52 -18.09 -5.39
C LEU A 46 -1.16 -18.70 -5.78
N ALA A 47 -1.02 -19.23 -7.00
CA ALA A 47 0.25 -19.77 -7.49
C ALA A 47 1.34 -18.68 -7.59
N LEU A 48 0.98 -17.49 -8.07
CA LEU A 48 1.87 -16.33 -8.08
C LEU A 48 2.25 -15.91 -6.67
N ALA A 49 1.27 -15.80 -5.77
CA ALA A 49 1.50 -15.42 -4.39
C ALA A 49 2.45 -16.39 -3.67
N GLU A 50 2.27 -17.69 -3.87
CA GLU A 50 3.15 -18.72 -3.31
C GLU A 50 4.59 -18.58 -3.83
N SER A 51 4.77 -18.36 -5.13
CA SER A 51 6.10 -18.17 -5.72
C SER A 51 6.80 -16.93 -5.15
N VAL A 52 6.08 -15.83 -4.98
CA VAL A 52 6.60 -14.59 -4.40
C VAL A 52 6.91 -14.79 -2.91
N ARG A 53 6.04 -15.50 -2.17
CA ARG A 53 6.23 -15.80 -0.75
C ARG A 53 7.51 -16.58 -0.50
N VAL A 54 7.69 -17.70 -1.19
CA VAL A 54 8.88 -18.57 -1.05
C VAL A 54 10.17 -17.76 -1.29
N TRP A 55 10.17 -16.93 -2.34
CA TRP A 55 11.33 -16.10 -2.66
C TRP A 55 11.63 -15.07 -1.56
N HIS A 56 10.64 -14.36 -1.06
CA HIS A 56 10.84 -13.31 -0.07
C HIS A 56 11.09 -13.82 1.34
N GLU A 57 10.55 -14.98 1.72
CA GLU A 57 10.90 -15.65 2.97
C GLU A 57 12.38 -16.04 3.00
N ALA A 58 12.93 -16.53 1.88
CA ALA A 58 14.35 -16.86 1.77
C ALA A 58 15.28 -15.64 1.89
N GLN A 59 14.78 -14.42 1.66
CA GLN A 59 15.54 -13.18 1.77
C GLN A 59 15.44 -12.52 3.16
N ARG A 60 14.63 -13.07 4.06
CA ARG A 60 14.44 -12.47 5.39
C ARG A 60 15.78 -12.48 6.15
N PRO A 61 16.28 -11.30 6.55
CA PRO A 61 17.55 -11.24 7.26
C PRO A 61 17.42 -11.76 8.69
N ALA A 62 18.46 -12.41 9.18
CA ALA A 62 18.52 -12.83 10.58
C ALA A 62 19.01 -11.69 11.48
N ASP A 63 18.56 -11.70 12.73
CA ASP A 63 19.14 -10.90 13.78
C ASP A 63 20.58 -11.30 14.03
N VAL A 64 21.43 -10.34 14.37
CA VAL A 64 22.84 -10.58 14.68
C VAL A 64 23.13 -10.03 16.08
N ARG A 65 23.70 -10.87 16.92
CA ARG A 65 24.24 -10.47 18.22
C ARG A 65 25.68 -10.93 18.32
N LEU A 66 26.58 -10.02 18.66
CA LEU A 66 28.02 -10.29 18.66
C LEU A 66 28.68 -9.54 19.83
N GLU A 67 29.45 -10.25 20.65
CA GLU A 67 30.39 -9.65 21.57
C GLU A 67 31.66 -9.27 20.81
N VAL A 68 31.87 -7.97 20.59
CA VAL A 68 33.00 -7.45 19.78
C VAL A 68 34.29 -7.31 20.60
N ARG A 69 34.18 -7.27 21.93
CA ARG A 69 35.27 -7.34 22.91
C ARG A 69 34.68 -7.63 24.29
N PRO A 70 35.44 -8.11 25.27
CA PRO A 70 34.93 -8.47 26.59
C PRO A 70 34.04 -7.36 27.21
N GLY A 71 32.78 -7.70 27.46
CA GLY A 71 31.76 -6.82 28.05
C GLY A 71 31.13 -5.82 27.07
N VAL A 72 31.39 -5.91 25.76
CA VAL A 72 30.76 -5.05 24.74
C VAL A 72 30.02 -5.89 23.70
N GLU A 73 28.72 -5.93 23.81
CA GLU A 73 27.82 -6.60 22.85
C GLU A 73 27.23 -5.57 21.87
N LEU A 74 27.15 -5.96 20.59
CA LEU A 74 26.41 -5.27 19.55
C LEU A 74 25.27 -6.17 19.08
N GLU A 75 24.11 -5.56 18.88
CA GLU A 75 22.94 -6.25 18.35
C GLU A 75 22.35 -5.49 17.16
N ARG A 76 21.98 -6.23 16.10
CA ARG A 76 21.17 -5.72 14.99
C ARG A 76 19.89 -6.53 14.94
N ARG A 77 18.77 -5.87 15.13
CA ARG A 77 17.44 -6.46 15.05
C ARG A 77 16.71 -6.01 13.79
N TRP A 78 15.91 -6.91 13.26
CA TRP A 78 15.00 -6.64 12.17
C TRP A 78 13.57 -6.72 12.70
N ALA A 79 12.84 -5.62 12.61
CA ALA A 79 11.43 -5.57 12.98
C ALA A 79 10.58 -5.23 11.77
N PRO A 80 9.39 -5.83 11.62
CA PRO A 80 8.46 -5.43 10.59
C PRO A 80 8.00 -3.98 10.81
N LEU A 81 7.59 -3.31 9.73
CA LEU A 81 6.82 -2.09 9.83
C LEU A 81 5.44 -2.42 10.39
N ALA A 82 4.82 -1.51 11.13
CA ALA A 82 3.47 -1.74 11.65
C ALA A 82 2.42 -1.68 10.53
N SER A 83 2.62 -0.82 9.52
CA SER A 83 1.66 -0.62 8.46
C SER A 83 2.27 -0.30 7.10
N VAL A 84 1.61 -0.78 6.03
CA VAL A 84 1.99 -0.50 4.63
C VAL A 84 0.75 -0.14 3.82
N GLY A 85 0.82 0.96 3.08
CA GLY A 85 -0.14 1.34 2.05
C GLY A 85 0.33 0.87 0.67
N ILE A 86 -0.52 0.17 -0.05
CA ILE A 86 -0.21 -0.33 -1.39
C ILE A 86 -1.10 0.38 -2.40
N TYR A 87 -0.47 1.12 -3.32
CA TYR A 87 -1.18 1.67 -4.47
C TYR A 87 -1.13 0.69 -5.64
N VAL A 88 -2.29 0.26 -6.10
CA VAL A 88 -2.45 -0.68 -7.22
C VAL A 88 -3.03 0.06 -8.41
N PRO A 89 -2.33 0.19 -9.54
CA PRO A 89 -2.91 0.74 -10.77
C PRO A 89 -4.08 -0.11 -11.25
N ARG A 90 -4.94 0.51 -12.08
CA ARG A 90 -6.16 -0.12 -12.60
C ARG A 90 -5.98 -1.58 -12.96
N ARG A 91 -6.75 -2.48 -12.32
CA ARG A 91 -6.86 -3.93 -12.62
C ARG A 91 -5.54 -4.72 -12.55
N LEU A 92 -4.44 -4.15 -12.08
CA LEU A 92 -3.14 -4.84 -12.01
C LEU A 92 -3.00 -5.69 -10.73
N VAL A 93 -3.75 -6.78 -10.65
CA VAL A 93 -3.72 -7.73 -9.53
C VAL A 93 -2.30 -8.24 -9.24
N SER A 94 -1.48 -8.44 -10.27
CA SER A 94 -0.07 -8.82 -10.10
C SER A 94 0.72 -7.81 -9.26
N THR A 95 0.43 -6.52 -9.40
CA THR A 95 1.05 -5.47 -8.56
C THR A 95 0.68 -5.64 -7.09
N LEU A 96 -0.60 -5.95 -6.80
CA LEU A 96 -1.00 -6.25 -5.43
C LEU A 96 -0.17 -7.41 -4.87
N VAL A 97 -0.09 -8.53 -5.58
CA VAL A 97 0.66 -9.71 -5.13
C VAL A 97 2.13 -9.36 -4.89
N MET A 98 2.78 -8.66 -5.85
CA MET A 98 4.19 -8.28 -5.76
C MET A 98 4.52 -7.31 -4.64
N CYS A 99 3.55 -6.55 -4.12
CA CYS A 99 3.75 -5.64 -2.99
C CYS A 99 3.25 -6.23 -1.66
N ALA A 100 2.09 -6.89 -1.68
CA ALA A 100 1.46 -7.40 -0.47
C ALA A 100 2.16 -8.64 0.09
N VAL A 101 2.51 -9.59 -0.76
CA VAL A 101 3.14 -10.84 -0.30
C VAL A 101 4.48 -10.62 0.38
N PRO A 102 5.39 -9.76 -0.13
CA PRO A 102 6.60 -9.38 0.61
C PRO A 102 6.33 -8.71 1.95
N ALA A 103 5.29 -7.85 2.02
CA ALA A 103 4.90 -7.19 3.28
C ALA A 103 4.41 -8.23 4.30
N LEU A 104 3.57 -9.18 3.87
CA LEU A 104 3.10 -10.30 4.71
C LEU A 104 4.28 -11.19 5.15
N ALA A 105 5.19 -11.55 4.25
CA ALA A 105 6.39 -12.33 4.57
C ALA A 105 7.33 -11.60 5.55
N ALA A 106 7.37 -10.27 5.51
CA ALA A 106 8.10 -9.45 6.48
C ALA A 106 7.42 -9.36 7.84
N GLY A 107 6.14 -9.74 7.95
CA GLY A 107 5.36 -9.70 9.19
C GLY A 107 4.65 -8.37 9.44
N VAL A 108 4.34 -7.61 8.37
CA VAL A 108 3.54 -6.38 8.49
C VAL A 108 2.12 -6.72 8.93
N GLU A 109 1.66 -6.09 10.01
CA GLU A 109 0.36 -6.41 10.60
C GLU A 109 -0.81 -5.74 9.87
N ARG A 110 -0.64 -4.49 9.43
CA ARG A 110 -1.68 -3.74 8.73
C ARG A 110 -1.25 -3.43 7.30
N ILE A 111 -2.03 -3.94 6.34
CA ILE A 111 -1.88 -3.62 4.92
C ILE A 111 -3.17 -2.96 4.44
N VAL A 112 -3.06 -1.76 3.88
CA VAL A 112 -4.16 -1.05 3.26
C VAL A 112 -3.87 -0.86 1.78
N VAL A 113 -4.89 -1.07 0.94
CA VAL A 113 -4.76 -1.00 -0.52
C VAL A 113 -5.63 0.13 -1.05
N ALA A 114 -5.11 0.90 -2.00
CA ALA A 114 -5.91 1.83 -2.80
C ALA A 114 -5.71 1.55 -4.29
N THR A 115 -6.80 1.65 -5.03
CA THR A 115 -6.82 1.41 -6.47
C THR A 115 -7.91 2.29 -7.10
N PRO A 116 -7.74 2.77 -8.35
CA PRO A 116 -8.82 3.47 -9.02
C PRO A 116 -10.10 2.64 -9.06
N PRO A 117 -11.29 3.26 -9.05
CA PRO A 117 -12.60 2.57 -9.02
C PRO A 117 -12.76 1.54 -10.12
N GLU A 118 -12.19 1.80 -11.31
CA GLU A 118 -12.19 0.84 -12.41
C GLU A 118 -11.35 -0.39 -12.09
N GLY A 119 -12.02 -1.50 -11.79
CA GLY A 119 -11.41 -2.78 -11.45
C GLY A 119 -11.10 -2.96 -9.97
N ALA A 120 -11.56 -2.05 -9.12
CA ALA A 120 -11.38 -2.13 -7.67
C ALA A 120 -11.92 -3.45 -7.08
N GLY A 121 -13.04 -3.96 -7.61
CA GLY A 121 -13.61 -5.23 -7.18
C GLY A 121 -12.68 -6.44 -7.42
N LEU A 122 -11.96 -6.49 -8.55
CA LEU A 122 -10.98 -7.56 -8.79
C LEU A 122 -9.77 -7.47 -7.86
N VAL A 123 -9.31 -6.23 -7.56
CA VAL A 123 -8.23 -6.00 -6.61
C VAL A 123 -8.68 -6.37 -5.19
N ALA A 124 -9.93 -6.05 -4.82
CA ALA A 124 -10.51 -6.43 -3.54
C ALA A 124 -10.66 -7.95 -3.40
N ALA A 125 -11.09 -8.66 -4.46
CA ALA A 125 -11.15 -10.12 -4.48
C ALA A 125 -9.77 -10.74 -4.27
N ALA A 126 -8.75 -10.25 -4.96
CA ALA A 126 -7.39 -10.73 -4.80
C ALA A 126 -6.79 -10.38 -3.41
N ALA A 127 -7.07 -9.21 -2.88
CA ALA A 127 -6.66 -8.80 -1.53
C ALA A 127 -7.26 -9.73 -0.47
N ARG A 128 -8.53 -10.07 -0.60
CA ARG A 128 -9.23 -11.01 0.29
C ARG A 128 -8.61 -12.40 0.28
N LEU A 129 -8.18 -12.92 -0.89
CA LEU A 129 -7.44 -14.19 -0.98
C LEU A 129 -6.12 -14.15 -0.20
N LEU A 130 -5.50 -12.97 -0.08
CA LEU A 130 -4.26 -12.76 0.67
C LEU A 130 -4.50 -12.38 2.16
N GLY A 131 -5.75 -12.37 2.61
CA GLY A 131 -6.13 -12.00 3.98
C GLY A 131 -6.11 -10.48 4.24
N ILE A 132 -6.19 -9.66 3.19
CA ILE A 132 -6.21 -8.19 3.29
C ILE A 132 -7.65 -7.71 3.10
N GLU A 133 -8.20 -7.05 4.12
CA GLU A 133 -9.59 -6.59 4.12
C GLU A 133 -9.74 -5.10 3.79
N GLU A 134 -8.65 -4.32 3.95
CA GLU A 134 -8.71 -2.87 3.78
C GLU A 134 -8.33 -2.45 2.36
N VAL A 135 -9.36 -2.38 1.48
CA VAL A 135 -9.20 -1.94 0.08
C VAL A 135 -10.11 -0.76 -0.20
N TRP A 136 -9.54 0.31 -0.76
CA TRP A 136 -10.24 1.55 -1.10
C TRP A 136 -10.31 1.73 -2.63
N ALA A 137 -11.51 1.99 -3.13
CA ALA A 137 -11.74 2.47 -4.49
C ALA A 137 -11.40 3.98 -4.54
N LEU A 138 -10.12 4.27 -4.64
CA LEU A 138 -9.56 5.63 -4.61
C LEU A 138 -8.29 5.67 -5.45
N GLY A 139 -8.29 6.47 -6.51
CA GLY A 139 -7.16 6.62 -7.44
C GLY A 139 -6.30 7.84 -7.19
N GLY A 140 -5.12 7.83 -7.81
CA GLY A 140 -4.26 9.00 -7.97
C GLY A 140 -3.68 9.62 -6.68
N PRO A 141 -3.29 10.91 -6.77
CA PRO A 141 -2.67 11.65 -5.67
C PRO A 141 -3.45 11.65 -4.35
N PRO A 142 -4.79 11.70 -4.32
CA PRO A 142 -5.54 11.67 -3.07
C PRO A 142 -5.32 10.38 -2.26
N ALA A 143 -5.12 9.23 -2.93
CA ALA A 143 -4.84 7.97 -2.26
C ALA A 143 -3.47 7.99 -1.56
N ILE A 144 -2.45 8.49 -2.25
CA ILE A 144 -1.10 8.62 -1.71
C ILE A 144 -1.09 9.62 -0.55
N ALA A 145 -1.79 10.76 -0.69
CA ALA A 145 -1.91 11.75 0.37
C ALA A 145 -2.60 11.19 1.62
N ALA A 146 -3.69 10.43 1.45
CA ALA A 146 -4.39 9.77 2.54
C ALA A 146 -3.48 8.76 3.27
N PHE A 147 -2.68 7.97 2.54
CA PHE A 147 -1.71 7.06 3.15
C PHE A 147 -0.59 7.79 3.89
N ALA A 148 -0.10 8.91 3.35
CA ALA A 148 1.03 9.65 3.90
C ALA A 148 0.65 10.45 5.16
N TYR A 149 -0.49 11.12 5.14
CA TYR A 149 -0.89 12.04 6.21
C TYR A 149 -1.93 11.45 7.16
N GLY A 150 -2.69 10.47 6.69
CA GLY A 150 -3.89 9.98 7.37
C GLY A 150 -5.07 10.93 7.19
N THR A 151 -6.26 10.36 7.33
CA THR A 151 -7.54 11.08 7.37
C THR A 151 -8.42 10.44 8.45
N GLU A 152 -9.65 10.90 8.59
CA GLU A 152 -10.60 10.30 9.53
C GLU A 152 -10.94 8.85 9.18
N SER A 153 -11.02 8.54 7.86
CA SER A 153 -11.39 7.20 7.35
C SER A 153 -10.19 6.33 7.04
N ILE A 154 -9.06 6.89 6.63
CA ILE A 154 -7.85 6.16 6.21
C ILE A 154 -6.72 6.53 7.15
N GLN A 155 -6.33 5.62 8.03
CA GLN A 155 -5.21 5.86 8.93
C GLN A 155 -3.89 5.93 8.16
N ARG A 156 -3.01 6.84 8.57
CA ARG A 156 -1.64 6.95 8.06
C ARG A 156 -0.93 5.60 8.11
N VAL A 157 -0.02 5.37 7.15
CA VAL A 157 0.85 4.20 7.09
C VAL A 157 2.32 4.57 7.24
N ASP A 158 3.13 3.58 7.64
CA ASP A 158 4.58 3.78 7.84
C ASP A 158 5.34 3.76 6.51
N LYS A 159 4.82 3.05 5.51
CA LYS A 159 5.43 2.96 4.19
C LYS A 159 4.37 2.85 3.10
N ILE A 160 4.63 3.51 1.97
CA ILE A 160 3.81 3.41 0.77
C ILE A 160 4.60 2.63 -0.30
N CYS A 161 3.95 1.66 -0.92
CA CYS A 161 4.50 0.84 -1.99
C CYS A 161 3.56 0.83 -3.20
N GLY A 162 4.13 0.65 -4.37
CA GLY A 162 3.37 0.53 -5.62
C GLY A 162 4.17 1.04 -6.81
N PRO A 163 3.79 0.68 -8.05
CA PRO A 163 4.40 1.23 -9.24
C PRO A 163 3.95 2.68 -9.41
N GLY A 164 4.89 3.56 -9.59
CA GLY A 164 4.66 4.98 -9.81
C GLY A 164 5.28 5.47 -11.11
N GLY A 165 4.56 6.32 -11.82
CA GLY A 165 5.15 7.19 -12.84
C GLY A 165 5.89 8.36 -12.19
N SER A 166 6.34 9.32 -13.00
CA SER A 166 7.02 10.54 -12.52
C SER A 166 6.23 11.29 -11.42
N TYR A 167 4.91 11.22 -11.46
CA TYR A 167 4.03 11.83 -10.45
C TYR A 167 4.15 11.18 -9.07
N VAL A 168 4.19 9.85 -8.99
CA VAL A 168 4.29 9.12 -7.70
C VAL A 168 5.65 9.32 -7.05
N ASN A 169 6.72 9.45 -7.84
CA ASN A 169 8.05 9.74 -7.31
C ASN A 169 8.11 11.15 -6.67
N GLU A 170 7.38 12.11 -7.24
CA GLU A 170 7.27 13.47 -6.69
C GLU A 170 6.44 13.49 -5.39
N GLU A 171 5.38 12.67 -5.33
CA GLU A 171 4.52 12.48 -4.17
C GLU A 171 5.26 11.84 -3.00
N ILE A 172 5.94 10.72 -3.24
CA ILE A 172 6.69 9.99 -2.20
C ILE A 172 7.84 10.84 -1.66
N GLY A 173 8.54 11.59 -2.53
CA GLY A 173 9.63 12.47 -2.12
C GLY A 173 9.19 13.62 -1.19
N ARG A 174 7.95 14.09 -1.29
CA ARG A 174 7.38 15.16 -0.45
C ARG A 174 6.70 14.65 0.82
N ALA A 175 6.21 13.41 0.81
CA ALA A 175 5.52 12.81 1.95
C ALA A 175 6.48 12.36 3.08
N HIS A 176 7.78 12.33 2.82
CA HIS A 176 8.81 11.93 3.77
C HIS A 176 9.57 13.12 4.43
N VAL A 177 9.06 14.35 4.34
CA VAL A 177 9.67 15.53 4.97
C VAL A 177 8.95 15.90 6.26
#